data_a39768eb9289ce48b79518536d9bcb72
#
_entry.id   a39768eb9289ce48b79518536d9bcb72
#
_cell.length_a   1.000
_cell.length_b   1.000
_cell.length_c   1.000
_cell.angle_alpha   90.00
_cell.angle_beta   90.00
_cell.angle_gamma   90.00
#
_symmetry.space_group_name_H-M   'P 1'
#
loop_
_entity.id
_entity.type
_entity.pdbx_description
1 polymer ?
#
loop_
_entity_poly.entity_id
_entity_poly.type
_entity_poly.pdbx_seq_one_letter_code
_entity_poly.pdbx_strand_id
1 'polypeptide(L)'
;FRGEALSSIAAVSMVELITKTKEELTGVHYRLEGEKERDFSEVGAPEGTTIIVRELFFNTPVRKKFLKSPATEGSYISDLMEHMALSRPDVAFQFMMNGQVRFHTSGNGDLKEIVYRIYGREIVKELIPFSVKEEGIEVEGFLGSPSVVRSNRNFEFFFVNGRYIKSPLLSKGLDAAQVPFCAAAHQYGYGTD
;
A
#
# COMPACT_ATOMS: atom_id res chain seq x y z
N PHE A 1 -10.41 5.75 10.56
CA PHE A 1 -9.92 6.83 9.70
C PHE A 1 -9.71 8.09 10.54
N ARG A 2 -8.52 8.72 10.47
CA ARG A 2 -8.22 9.92 11.28
C ARG A 2 -8.30 11.21 10.46
N GLY A 3 -8.10 11.20 9.14
CA GLY A 3 -8.13 12.37 8.27
C GLY A 3 -6.99 13.39 8.47
N GLU A 4 -5.99 13.08 9.30
CA GLU A 4 -4.94 14.02 9.73
C GLU A 4 -3.63 13.90 8.94
N ALA A 5 -3.52 12.91 8.05
CA ALA A 5 -2.24 12.62 7.38
C ALA A 5 -1.78 13.77 6.50
N LEU A 6 -2.66 14.32 5.66
CA LEU A 6 -2.29 15.38 4.72
C LEU A 6 -1.94 16.68 5.45
N SER A 7 -2.67 17.05 6.49
CA SER A 7 -2.36 18.23 7.29
C SER A 7 -1.02 18.10 8.02
N SER A 8 -0.72 16.92 8.55
CA SER A 8 0.57 16.64 9.19
C SER A 8 1.74 16.68 8.21
N ILE A 9 1.54 16.23 6.96
CA ILE A 9 2.54 16.33 5.88
C ILE A 9 2.72 17.79 5.49
N ALA A 10 1.63 18.53 5.28
CA ALA A 10 1.68 19.93 4.87
C ALA A 10 2.41 20.81 5.89
N ALA A 11 2.27 20.54 7.19
CA ALA A 11 2.96 21.27 8.24
C ALA A 11 4.50 21.23 8.15
N VAL A 12 5.06 20.18 7.52
CA VAL A 12 6.52 19.95 7.48
C VAL A 12 7.10 19.83 6.07
N SER A 13 6.33 20.21 5.05
CA SER A 13 6.73 20.08 3.64
C SER A 13 6.12 21.18 2.78
N MET A 14 6.50 21.20 1.52
CA MET A 14 5.84 21.97 0.46
C MET A 14 4.86 21.03 -0.25
N VAL A 15 3.56 21.32 -0.18
CA VAL A 15 2.49 20.52 -0.78
C VAL A 15 1.86 21.29 -1.93
N GLU A 16 1.67 20.60 -3.04
CA GLU A 16 0.91 21.07 -4.19
C GLU A 16 -0.20 20.05 -4.46
N LEU A 17 -1.44 20.52 -4.49
CA LEU A 17 -2.63 19.74 -4.76
C LEU A 17 -3.27 20.24 -6.05
N ILE A 18 -3.54 19.36 -6.96
CA ILE A 18 -4.30 19.62 -8.19
C ILE A 18 -5.44 18.63 -8.21
N THR A 19 -6.67 19.12 -8.23
CA THR A 19 -7.85 18.23 -8.19
C THR A 19 -8.97 18.76 -9.07
N LYS A 20 -9.70 17.82 -9.66
CA LYS A 20 -10.89 18.11 -10.47
C LYS A 20 -11.89 16.97 -10.35
N THR A 21 -13.15 17.30 -10.14
CA THR A 21 -14.24 16.33 -10.22
C THR A 21 -14.70 16.14 -11.66
N LYS A 22 -15.51 15.11 -11.93
CA LYS A 22 -16.03 14.82 -13.26
C LYS A 22 -17.03 15.89 -13.74
N GLU A 23 -17.74 16.48 -12.80
CA GLU A 23 -18.83 17.44 -13.05
C GLU A 23 -18.31 18.86 -13.32
N GLU A 24 -17.08 19.17 -12.93
CA GLU A 24 -16.49 20.51 -13.05
C GLU A 24 -15.76 20.69 -14.37
N LEU A 25 -15.80 21.91 -14.93
CA LEU A 25 -15.06 22.27 -16.16
C LEU A 25 -13.58 22.53 -15.86
N THR A 26 -13.30 23.20 -14.73
CA THR A 26 -11.97 23.56 -14.26
C THR A 26 -11.63 22.79 -12.98
N GLY A 27 -10.37 22.54 -12.75
CA GLY A 27 -9.87 22.01 -11.49
C GLY A 27 -9.36 23.13 -10.58
N VAL A 28 -8.96 22.74 -9.39
CA VAL A 28 -8.34 23.62 -8.40
C VAL A 28 -6.88 23.25 -8.26
N HIS A 29 -6.03 24.27 -8.25
CA HIS A 29 -4.61 24.20 -7.88
C HIS A 29 -4.43 24.87 -6.53
N TYR A 30 -3.82 24.17 -5.58
CA TYR A 30 -3.61 24.64 -4.21
C TYR A 30 -2.19 24.35 -3.76
N ARG A 31 -1.49 25.37 -3.24
CA ARG A 31 -0.11 25.24 -2.75
C ARG A 31 0.01 25.68 -1.30
N LEU A 32 0.67 24.83 -0.52
CA LEU A 32 1.03 25.08 0.86
C LEU A 32 2.55 24.99 1.06
N GLU A 33 3.08 25.81 1.92
CA GLU A 33 4.47 25.77 2.38
C GLU A 33 4.49 25.85 3.91
N GLY A 34 4.57 24.71 4.58
CA GLY A 34 4.57 24.64 6.04
C GLY A 34 3.35 25.32 6.64
N GLU A 35 2.14 24.88 6.35
CA GLU A 35 0.85 25.44 6.80
C GLU A 35 0.48 26.83 6.21
N LYS A 36 1.40 27.49 5.49
CA LYS A 36 1.08 28.78 4.85
C LYS A 36 0.56 28.54 3.44
N GLU A 37 -0.63 29.06 3.19
CA GLU A 37 -1.18 29.11 1.83
C GLU A 37 -0.31 30.01 0.96
N ARG A 38 0.06 29.51 -0.23
CA ARG A 38 0.87 30.24 -1.21
C ARG A 38 0.10 30.55 -2.48
N ASP A 39 -0.81 29.66 -2.85
CA ASP A 39 -1.61 29.83 -4.05
C ASP A 39 -2.90 29.04 -3.94
N PHE A 40 -3.99 29.61 -4.46
CA PHE A 40 -5.28 28.98 -4.67
C PHE A 40 -5.85 29.52 -5.97
N SER A 41 -5.85 28.72 -7.02
CA SER A 41 -6.25 29.15 -8.35
C SER A 41 -7.00 28.07 -9.13
N GLU A 42 -7.78 28.50 -10.12
CA GLU A 42 -8.37 27.56 -11.07
C GLU A 42 -7.33 27.12 -12.11
N VAL A 43 -7.42 25.86 -12.53
CA VAL A 43 -6.48 25.27 -13.50
C VAL A 43 -7.17 24.27 -14.39
N GLY A 44 -6.72 24.17 -15.65
CA GLY A 44 -7.08 23.03 -16.50
C GLY A 44 -6.39 21.75 -16.00
N ALA A 45 -7.17 20.78 -15.57
CA ALA A 45 -6.67 19.50 -15.05
C ALA A 45 -7.51 18.31 -15.55
N PRO A 46 -6.94 17.11 -15.67
CA PRO A 46 -7.73 15.89 -15.83
C PRO A 46 -8.55 15.61 -14.56
N GLU A 47 -9.61 14.81 -14.70
CA GLU A 47 -10.35 14.25 -13.56
C GLU A 47 -9.40 13.49 -12.62
N GLY A 48 -9.61 13.66 -11.31
CA GLY A 48 -8.81 13.00 -10.27
C GLY A 48 -8.06 13.99 -9.39
N THR A 49 -7.13 13.46 -8.60
CA THR A 49 -6.36 14.23 -7.63
C THR A 49 -4.88 13.91 -7.75
N THR A 50 -4.07 14.94 -7.91
CA THR A 50 -2.60 14.87 -7.86
C THR A 50 -2.12 15.58 -6.61
N ILE A 51 -1.32 14.88 -5.80
CA ILE A 51 -0.67 15.45 -4.62
C ILE A 51 0.83 15.34 -4.81
N ILE A 52 1.52 16.48 -4.72
CA ILE A 52 2.97 16.56 -4.86
C ILE A 52 3.53 17.07 -3.54
N VAL A 53 4.42 16.29 -2.94
CA VAL A 53 5.12 16.66 -1.71
C VAL A 53 6.59 16.87 -2.01
N ARG A 54 7.11 18.05 -1.69
CA ARG A 54 8.52 18.40 -1.88
C ARG A 54 9.11 18.90 -0.57
N GLU A 55 10.43 18.85 -0.48
CA GLU A 55 11.21 19.40 0.64
C GLU A 55 10.72 18.94 2.02
N LEU A 56 10.46 17.63 2.16
CA LEU A 56 10.03 17.03 3.42
C LEU A 56 11.00 17.40 4.55
N PHE A 57 10.45 17.92 5.67
CA PHE A 57 11.18 18.39 6.84
C PHE A 57 12.06 19.64 6.60
N PHE A 58 11.75 20.50 5.60
CA PHE A 58 12.51 21.72 5.33
C PHE A 58 12.55 22.67 6.53
N ASN A 59 11.46 22.74 7.29
CA ASN A 59 11.29 23.59 8.48
C ASN A 59 11.52 22.84 9.81
N THR A 60 11.88 21.56 9.77
CA THR A 60 12.11 20.72 10.95
C THR A 60 13.44 19.94 10.82
N PRO A 61 14.60 20.65 10.89
CA PRO A 61 15.91 20.04 10.60
C PRO A 61 16.26 18.89 11.54
N VAL A 62 15.76 18.90 12.76
CA VAL A 62 15.94 17.78 13.70
C VAL A 62 15.28 16.52 13.18
N ARG A 63 14.05 16.60 12.67
CA ARG A 63 13.37 15.44 12.06
C ARG A 63 14.10 14.97 10.80
N LYS A 64 14.60 15.88 9.97
CA LYS A 64 15.38 15.55 8.77
C LYS A 64 16.62 14.70 9.09
N LYS A 65 17.27 14.93 10.23
CA LYS A 65 18.43 14.15 10.68
C LYS A 65 18.10 12.70 11.07
N PHE A 66 16.85 12.39 11.39
CA PHE A 66 16.42 11.03 11.73
C PHE A 66 16.07 10.17 10.50
N LEU A 67 15.97 10.75 9.33
CA LEU A 67 15.82 9.99 8.09
C LEU A 67 17.03 9.06 7.91
N LYS A 68 16.75 7.85 7.51
CA LYS A 68 17.78 6.88 7.13
C LYS A 68 18.38 7.25 5.76
N SER A 69 19.22 6.40 5.22
CA SER A 69 19.71 6.60 3.87
C SER A 69 18.54 6.55 2.85
N PRO A 70 18.64 7.26 1.72
CA PRO A 70 17.60 7.22 0.67
C PRO A 70 17.24 5.78 0.22
N ALA A 71 18.23 4.88 0.19
CA ALA A 71 18.00 3.49 -0.14
C ALA A 71 17.14 2.77 0.92
N THR A 72 17.40 3.02 2.21
CA THR A 72 16.64 2.43 3.31
C THR A 72 15.21 2.97 3.37
N GLU A 73 15.03 4.29 3.23
CA GLU A 73 13.70 4.91 3.17
C GLU A 73 12.92 4.40 1.95
N GLY A 74 13.59 4.27 0.80
CA GLY A 74 13.00 3.71 -0.41
C GLY A 74 12.54 2.26 -0.24
N SER A 75 13.27 1.45 0.52
CA SER A 75 12.84 0.08 0.86
C SER A 75 11.57 0.07 1.70
N TYR A 76 11.48 0.91 2.74
CA TYR A 76 10.27 1.01 3.56
C TYR A 76 9.05 1.48 2.76
N ILE A 77 9.25 2.41 1.82
CA ILE A 77 8.18 2.87 0.92
C ILE A 77 7.75 1.72 -0.01
N SER A 78 8.70 0.96 -0.55
CA SER A 78 8.39 -0.20 -1.41
C SER A 78 7.57 -1.24 -0.66
N ASP A 79 7.99 -1.63 0.54
CA ASP A 79 7.25 -2.57 1.39
C ASP A 79 5.82 -2.08 1.67
N LEU A 80 5.65 -0.78 1.96
CA LEU A 80 4.33 -0.20 2.18
C LEU A 80 3.46 -0.27 0.92
N MET A 81 4.01 0.06 -0.25
CA MET A 81 3.29 0.03 -1.52
C MET A 81 2.89 -1.40 -1.92
N GLU A 82 3.75 -2.39 -1.66
CA GLU A 82 3.44 -3.81 -1.86
C GLU A 82 2.27 -4.24 -0.96
N HIS A 83 2.30 -3.88 0.33
CA HIS A 83 1.20 -4.18 1.24
C HIS A 83 -0.11 -3.51 0.81
N MET A 84 -0.06 -2.27 0.33
CA MET A 84 -1.25 -1.56 -0.17
C MET A 84 -1.83 -2.26 -1.40
N ALA A 85 -1.00 -2.65 -2.36
CA ALA A 85 -1.44 -3.34 -3.56
C ALA A 85 -2.06 -4.71 -3.22
N LEU A 86 -1.43 -5.50 -2.35
CA LEU A 86 -1.94 -6.79 -1.90
C LEU A 86 -3.26 -6.67 -1.11
N SER A 87 -3.44 -5.56 -0.37
CA SER A 87 -4.66 -5.34 0.43
C SER A 87 -5.88 -4.88 -0.38
N ARG A 88 -5.67 -4.38 -1.61
CA ARG A 88 -6.70 -3.82 -2.48
C ARG A 88 -6.53 -4.30 -3.93
N PRO A 89 -6.82 -5.59 -4.18
CA PRO A 89 -6.72 -6.15 -5.53
C PRO A 89 -7.67 -5.50 -6.54
N ASP A 90 -8.71 -4.86 -6.05
CA ASP A 90 -9.71 -4.10 -6.80
C ASP A 90 -9.23 -2.72 -7.26
N VAL A 91 -8.04 -2.28 -6.83
CA VAL A 91 -7.45 -0.98 -7.19
C VAL A 91 -6.23 -1.18 -8.08
N ALA A 92 -6.17 -0.43 -9.17
CA ALA A 92 -4.96 -0.39 -10.01
C ALA A 92 -3.89 0.50 -9.35
N PHE A 93 -2.70 -0.04 -9.16
CA PHE A 93 -1.53 0.67 -8.65
C PHE A 93 -0.45 0.77 -9.71
N GLN A 94 0.18 1.93 -9.79
CA GLN A 94 1.46 2.10 -10.48
C GLN A 94 2.46 2.70 -9.48
N PHE A 95 3.46 1.94 -9.10
CA PHE A 95 4.52 2.41 -8.22
C PHE A 95 5.81 2.66 -9.01
N MET A 96 6.30 3.89 -8.89
CA MET A 96 7.54 4.32 -9.52
C MET A 96 8.52 4.81 -8.45
N MET A 97 9.79 4.47 -8.61
CA MET A 97 10.87 4.95 -7.74
C MET A 97 12.08 5.34 -8.60
N ASN A 98 12.59 6.55 -8.41
CA ASN A 98 13.71 7.10 -9.20
C ASN A 98 13.47 7.03 -10.73
N GLY A 99 12.24 7.32 -11.17
CA GLY A 99 11.86 7.31 -12.58
C GLY A 99 11.63 5.91 -13.18
N GLN A 100 11.80 4.83 -12.39
CA GLN A 100 11.58 3.47 -12.85
C GLN A 100 10.30 2.88 -12.25
N VAL A 101 9.48 2.25 -13.09
CA VAL A 101 8.31 1.49 -12.64
C VAL A 101 8.80 0.24 -11.90
N ARG A 102 8.40 0.12 -10.63
CA ARG A 102 8.68 -1.05 -9.79
C ARG A 102 7.64 -2.14 -10.01
N PHE A 103 6.37 -1.76 -9.97
CA PHE A 103 5.28 -2.64 -10.36
C PHE A 103 4.07 -1.83 -10.86
N HIS A 104 3.19 -2.52 -11.57
CA HIS A 104 1.91 -2.01 -12.03
C HIS A 104 0.88 -3.13 -11.93
N THR A 105 -0.26 -2.88 -11.27
CA THR A 105 -1.38 -3.81 -11.11
C THR A 105 -2.59 -3.32 -11.88
N SER A 106 -3.45 -4.24 -12.30
CA SER A 106 -4.59 -3.91 -13.16
C SER A 106 -5.85 -3.47 -12.40
N GLY A 107 -5.95 -3.78 -11.10
CA GLY A 107 -7.16 -3.53 -10.31
C GLY A 107 -8.34 -4.43 -10.67
N ASN A 108 -8.07 -5.63 -11.17
CA ASN A 108 -9.08 -6.60 -11.62
C ASN A 108 -9.61 -7.51 -10.51
N GLY A 109 -9.19 -7.32 -9.27
CA GLY A 109 -9.56 -8.16 -8.14
C GLY A 109 -8.72 -9.46 -7.99
N ASP A 110 -7.78 -9.73 -8.90
CA ASP A 110 -6.96 -10.94 -8.87
C ASP A 110 -5.70 -10.75 -8.01
N LEU A 111 -5.74 -11.25 -6.78
CA LEU A 111 -4.59 -11.23 -5.87
C LEU A 111 -3.37 -11.97 -6.45
N LYS A 112 -3.60 -13.03 -7.24
CA LYS A 112 -2.51 -13.80 -7.86
C LYS A 112 -1.77 -12.99 -8.92
N GLU A 113 -2.50 -12.15 -9.67
CA GLU A 113 -1.89 -11.19 -10.61
C GLU A 113 -0.97 -10.22 -9.89
N ILE A 114 -1.38 -9.70 -8.73
CA ILE A 114 -0.57 -8.77 -7.93
C ILE A 114 0.71 -9.46 -7.44
N VAL A 115 0.60 -10.66 -6.89
CA VAL A 115 1.78 -11.45 -6.48
C VAL A 115 2.73 -11.68 -7.66
N TYR A 116 2.19 -11.97 -8.86
CA TYR A 116 2.99 -12.10 -10.07
C TYR A 116 3.73 -10.80 -10.42
N ARG A 117 3.06 -9.65 -10.36
CA ARG A 117 3.65 -8.34 -10.70
C ARG A 117 4.75 -7.91 -9.73
N ILE A 118 4.62 -8.27 -8.46
CA ILE A 118 5.56 -7.86 -7.41
C ILE A 118 6.71 -8.87 -7.27
N TYR A 119 6.39 -10.16 -7.18
CA TYR A 119 7.36 -11.21 -6.82
C TYR A 119 7.77 -12.11 -7.97
N GLY A 120 7.11 -11.98 -9.12
CA GLY A 120 7.48 -12.69 -10.34
C GLY A 120 6.91 -14.11 -10.46
N ARG A 121 7.17 -14.68 -11.63
CA ARG A 121 6.60 -15.96 -12.07
C ARG A 121 6.97 -17.14 -11.18
N GLU A 122 8.21 -17.17 -10.69
CA GLU A 122 8.71 -18.33 -9.95
C GLU A 122 8.00 -18.50 -8.59
N ILE A 123 7.62 -17.40 -7.95
CA ILE A 123 6.83 -17.45 -6.71
C ILE A 123 5.41 -17.90 -7.03
N VAL A 124 4.77 -17.32 -8.04
CA VAL A 124 3.36 -17.59 -8.36
C VAL A 124 3.09 -19.05 -8.75
N LYS A 125 4.03 -19.71 -9.42
CA LYS A 125 3.91 -21.14 -9.77
C LYS A 125 3.77 -22.06 -8.56
N GLU A 126 4.36 -21.65 -7.45
CA GLU A 126 4.45 -22.43 -6.22
C GLU A 126 3.34 -22.07 -5.21
N LEU A 127 2.39 -21.21 -5.61
CA LEU A 127 1.28 -20.80 -4.76
C LEU A 127 0.10 -21.76 -4.85
N ILE A 128 -0.34 -22.21 -3.70
CA ILE A 128 -1.50 -23.06 -3.50
C ILE A 128 -2.63 -22.20 -2.93
N PRO A 129 -3.74 -21.99 -3.66
CA PRO A 129 -4.85 -21.22 -3.13
C PRO A 129 -5.55 -21.99 -2.00
N PHE A 130 -6.03 -21.27 -1.00
CA PHE A 130 -6.89 -21.80 0.04
C PHE A 130 -8.03 -20.83 0.35
N SER A 131 -9.15 -21.39 0.78
CA SER A 131 -10.28 -20.67 1.30
C SER A 131 -10.94 -21.52 2.37
N VAL A 132 -11.15 -20.94 3.56
CA VAL A 132 -11.79 -21.58 4.70
C VAL A 132 -12.85 -20.64 5.24
N LYS A 133 -14.03 -21.17 5.50
CA LYS A 133 -15.14 -20.42 6.07
C LYS A 133 -15.70 -21.16 7.29
N GLU A 134 -15.63 -20.51 8.43
CA GLU A 134 -16.18 -20.99 9.70
C GLU A 134 -16.94 -19.85 10.38
N GLU A 135 -17.87 -20.17 11.27
CA GLU A 135 -18.76 -19.29 12.03
C GLU A 135 -18.35 -17.78 12.07
N GLY A 136 -18.77 -17.02 11.04
CA GLY A 136 -18.52 -15.56 10.96
C GLY A 136 -17.09 -15.17 10.55
N ILE A 137 -16.24 -16.13 10.23
CA ILE A 137 -14.85 -15.91 9.80
C ILE A 137 -14.64 -16.53 8.42
N GLU A 138 -14.16 -15.77 7.47
CA GLU A 138 -13.73 -16.25 6.17
C GLU A 138 -12.26 -15.89 5.96
N VAL A 139 -11.44 -16.90 5.66
CA VAL A 139 -9.99 -16.74 5.41
C VAL A 139 -9.69 -17.28 4.03
N GLU A 140 -9.14 -16.45 3.19
CA GLU A 140 -8.71 -16.83 1.85
C GLU A 140 -7.30 -16.32 1.54
N GLY A 141 -6.62 -16.95 0.60
CA GLY A 141 -5.30 -16.50 0.19
C GLY A 141 -4.49 -17.59 -0.50
N PHE A 142 -3.18 -17.47 -0.37
CA PHE A 142 -2.22 -18.40 -0.96
C PHE A 142 -1.23 -18.89 0.08
N LEU A 143 -0.91 -20.17 0.01
CA LEU A 143 0.19 -20.81 0.73
C LEU A 143 1.31 -21.11 -0.27
N GLY A 144 2.56 -20.94 0.13
CA GLY A 144 3.69 -21.36 -0.69
C GLY A 144 3.96 -22.85 -0.55
N SER A 145 4.38 -23.50 -1.64
CA SER A 145 4.90 -24.86 -1.56
C SER A 145 6.25 -24.88 -0.82
N PRO A 146 6.69 -26.04 -0.30
CA PRO A 146 8.00 -26.17 0.36
C PRO A 146 9.20 -25.75 -0.49
N SER A 147 9.06 -25.69 -1.82
CA SER A 147 10.11 -25.28 -2.76
C SER A 147 10.46 -23.79 -2.68
N VAL A 148 9.55 -22.94 -2.17
CA VAL A 148 9.77 -21.49 -1.99
C VAL A 148 10.15 -21.10 -0.57
N VAL A 149 10.64 -22.06 0.22
CA VAL A 149 11.10 -21.81 1.60
C VAL A 149 12.14 -20.69 1.61
N ARG A 150 11.89 -19.67 2.40
CA ARG A 150 12.83 -18.57 2.70
C ARG A 150 13.18 -18.61 4.18
N SER A 151 14.43 -18.29 4.51
CA SER A 151 14.92 -18.24 5.89
C SER A 151 14.35 -17.05 6.71
N ASN A 152 13.54 -16.21 6.09
CA ASN A 152 12.94 -15.02 6.71
C ASN A 152 11.42 -14.96 6.43
N ARG A 153 10.71 -14.16 7.24
CA ARG A 153 9.25 -13.98 7.17
C ARG A 153 8.82 -12.85 6.21
N ASN A 154 9.65 -12.51 5.23
CA ASN A 154 9.37 -11.41 4.31
C ASN A 154 8.21 -11.69 3.34
N PHE A 155 7.69 -12.91 3.33
CA PHE A 155 6.56 -13.33 2.49
C PHE A 155 5.36 -13.78 3.32
N GLU A 156 5.27 -13.35 4.58
CA GLU A 156 4.10 -13.53 5.43
C GLU A 156 3.28 -12.25 5.47
N PHE A 157 2.18 -12.21 4.74
CA PHE A 157 1.29 -11.05 4.65
C PHE A 157 -0.09 -11.40 5.18
N PHE A 158 -0.50 -10.73 6.26
CA PHE A 158 -1.82 -10.91 6.85
C PHE A 158 -2.62 -9.63 6.70
N PHE A 159 -3.88 -9.78 6.27
CA PHE A 159 -4.80 -8.67 6.11
C PHE A 159 -6.10 -8.98 6.85
N VAL A 160 -6.63 -8.01 7.57
CA VAL A 160 -7.95 -8.08 8.21
C VAL A 160 -8.78 -6.93 7.67
N ASN A 161 -9.87 -7.24 6.98
CA ASN A 161 -10.74 -6.25 6.33
C ASN A 161 -9.94 -5.23 5.49
N GLY A 162 -9.03 -5.73 4.64
CA GLY A 162 -8.16 -4.91 3.77
C GLY A 162 -7.07 -4.12 4.50
N ARG A 163 -6.78 -4.42 5.78
CA ARG A 163 -5.69 -3.77 6.53
C ARG A 163 -4.58 -4.75 6.81
N TYR A 164 -3.37 -4.39 6.40
CA TYR A 164 -2.18 -5.16 6.76
C TYR A 164 -1.96 -5.19 8.27
N ILE A 165 -1.72 -6.38 8.80
CA ILE A 165 -1.40 -6.60 10.22
C ILE A 165 -0.12 -7.42 10.37
N LYS A 166 0.57 -7.21 11.48
CA LYS A 166 1.63 -8.11 11.96
C LYS A 166 1.09 -8.89 13.15
N SER A 167 1.04 -10.21 13.03
CA SER A 167 0.49 -11.07 14.07
C SER A 167 1.45 -12.22 14.40
N PRO A 168 2.15 -12.13 15.54
CA PRO A 168 3.00 -13.23 16.00
C PRO A 168 2.24 -14.55 16.19
N LEU A 169 0.93 -14.49 16.48
CA LEU A 169 0.10 -15.67 16.63
C LEU A 169 -0.11 -16.38 15.29
N LEU A 170 -0.46 -15.62 14.24
CA LEU A 170 -0.63 -16.18 12.89
C LEU A 170 0.70 -16.70 12.35
N SER A 171 1.79 -15.97 12.53
CA SER A 171 3.13 -16.46 12.13
C SER A 171 3.50 -17.78 12.82
N LYS A 172 3.23 -17.93 14.13
CA LYS A 172 3.45 -19.20 14.84
C LYS A 172 2.56 -20.33 14.32
N GLY A 173 1.33 -20.03 13.91
CA GLY A 173 0.45 -21.00 13.28
C GLY A 173 1.01 -21.52 11.95
N LEU A 174 1.52 -20.64 11.11
CA LEU A 174 2.20 -21.00 9.85
C LEU A 174 3.48 -21.80 10.10
N ASP A 175 4.30 -21.41 11.08
CA ASP A 175 5.50 -22.15 11.47
C ASP A 175 5.15 -23.59 11.89
N ALA A 176 4.08 -23.77 12.70
CA ALA A 176 3.61 -25.08 13.13
C ALA A 176 3.09 -25.94 11.96
N ALA A 177 2.48 -25.31 10.96
CA ALA A 177 2.02 -25.96 9.74
C ALA A 177 3.13 -26.15 8.69
N GLN A 178 4.36 -25.67 8.95
CA GLN A 178 5.51 -25.68 8.03
C GLN A 178 5.22 -25.01 6.67
N VAL A 179 4.44 -23.92 6.69
CA VAL A 179 4.05 -23.15 5.50
C VAL A 179 4.99 -21.95 5.31
N PRO A 180 5.74 -21.89 4.19
CA PRO A 180 6.80 -20.88 3.99
C PRO A 180 6.33 -19.53 3.46
N PHE A 181 5.13 -19.42 2.93
CA PHE A 181 4.57 -18.20 2.35
C PHE A 181 3.08 -18.13 2.63
N CYS A 182 2.57 -16.97 3.03
CA CYS A 182 1.15 -16.73 3.17
C CYS A 182 0.79 -15.31 2.76
N ALA A 183 -0.12 -15.17 1.80
CA ALA A 183 -0.87 -13.95 1.56
C ALA A 183 -2.34 -14.27 1.84
N ALA A 184 -2.84 -13.82 2.98
CA ALA A 184 -4.20 -14.08 3.40
C ALA A 184 -4.98 -12.77 3.49
N ALA A 185 -6.16 -12.72 2.87
CA ALA A 185 -7.15 -11.69 3.08
C ALA A 185 -8.23 -12.23 4.01
N HIS A 186 -8.57 -11.47 5.03
CA HIS A 186 -9.57 -11.84 6.03
C HIS A 186 -10.76 -10.91 5.92
N GLN A 187 -11.93 -11.42 5.64
CA GLN A 187 -13.15 -10.64 5.60
C GLN A 187 -14.11 -11.10 6.72
N TYR A 188 -14.39 -10.20 7.66
CA TYR A 188 -15.46 -10.42 8.64
C TYR A 188 -16.80 -10.08 7.97
N GLY A 189 -17.62 -11.07 7.72
CA GLY A 189 -19.04 -10.85 7.48
C GLY A 189 -19.75 -10.65 8.82
N TYR A 190 -20.11 -9.42 9.17
CA TYR A 190 -21.20 -9.27 10.14
C TYR A 190 -22.48 -9.64 9.39
N GLY A 191 -23.07 -10.79 9.74
CA GLY A 191 -24.43 -11.08 9.37
C GLY A 191 -25.31 -10.00 9.99
N THR A 192 -25.89 -9.16 9.16
CA THR A 192 -27.05 -8.36 9.54
C THR A 192 -28.23 -9.30 9.49
N ASP A 193 -28.67 -9.79 10.65
CA ASP A 193 -30.04 -10.25 10.85
C ASP A 193 -30.97 -9.03 10.86
#